data_77ebe47c37f121e3638224047619d20b
#
_entry.id   77ebe47c37f121e3638224047619d20b
#
_cell.length_a   1.000
_cell.length_b   1.000
_cell.length_c   1.000
_cell.angle_alpha   90.00
_cell.angle_beta   90.00
_cell.angle_gamma   90.00
#
_symmetry.space_group_name_H-M   'P 1'
#
loop_
_entity.id
_entity.type
_entity.pdbx_description
1 polymer ?
#
loop_
_entity_poly.entity_id
_entity_poly.type
_entity_poly.pdbx_seq_one_letter_code
_entity_poly.pdbx_strand_id
1 'polypeptide(L)'
;MKRFFKNAIASGLLMFVVASCSSNKSVQSVDNSTIKQLDVTRYMGQWYEIARYDHSFEKGMTHVKANYRLLSNGKIEVTNSGMKDGKFKVKKGKARQVSIKDPGKLEVSFFLWFYSDYYIMELDKNYNYVVVGSSSDKYLWILSRTPQLEESIKQGLLAKIAERGYDTTALYFVPQ
;
A
#
# COMPACT_ATOMS: atom_id res chain seq x y z
N MET A 1 -10.94 -4.88 91.02
CA MET A 1 -11.61 -5.46 89.87
C MET A 1 -11.45 -4.49 88.70
N LYS A 2 -10.53 -4.73 87.77
CA LYS A 2 -10.23 -3.84 86.65
C LYS A 2 -10.75 -4.51 85.35
N ARG A 3 -11.74 -3.90 84.69
CA ARG A 3 -12.26 -4.33 83.41
C ARG A 3 -11.34 -3.73 82.28
N PHE A 4 -10.77 -4.61 81.52
CA PHE A 4 -10.04 -4.24 80.26
C PHE A 4 -11.01 -4.19 79.05
N PHE A 5 -11.16 -3.02 78.44
CA PHE A 5 -11.82 -2.85 77.22
C PHE A 5 -10.80 -3.18 76.07
N LYS A 6 -11.14 -4.13 75.25
CA LYS A 6 -10.38 -4.42 73.98
C LYS A 6 -11.01 -3.61 72.85
N ASN A 7 -10.28 -2.65 72.34
CA ASN A 7 -10.63 -1.97 71.10
C ASN A 7 -10.19 -2.83 69.91
N ALA A 8 -11.12 -3.27 69.05
CA ALA A 8 -10.87 -3.90 67.79
C ALA A 8 -10.79 -2.81 66.72
N ILE A 9 -9.62 -2.62 66.17
CA ILE A 9 -9.40 -1.77 64.97
C ILE A 9 -9.69 -2.60 63.75
N ALA A 10 -10.81 -2.30 63.08
CA ALA A 10 -11.13 -2.88 61.78
C ALA A 10 -10.36 -2.11 60.71
N SER A 11 -9.32 -2.76 60.16
CA SER A 11 -8.54 -2.24 59.01
C SER A 11 -9.29 -2.54 57.72
N GLY A 12 -9.96 -1.54 57.17
CA GLY A 12 -10.60 -1.63 55.86
C GLY A 12 -9.55 -1.58 54.74
N LEU A 13 -9.32 -2.72 54.11
CA LEU A 13 -8.47 -2.84 52.89
C LEU A 13 -9.26 -2.36 51.69
N LEU A 14 -9.01 -1.14 51.25
CA LEU A 14 -9.60 -0.57 50.04
C LEU A 14 -8.87 -1.17 48.81
N MET A 15 -9.48 -2.17 48.15
CA MET A 15 -9.00 -2.74 46.90
C MET A 15 -9.26 -1.75 45.76
N PHE A 16 -8.20 -1.07 45.28
CA PHE A 16 -8.24 -0.36 44.01
C PHE A 16 -8.20 -1.37 42.85
N VAL A 17 -9.34 -1.60 42.21
CA VAL A 17 -9.42 -2.33 40.95
C VAL A 17 -8.98 -1.35 39.85
N VAL A 18 -7.72 -1.42 39.43
CA VAL A 18 -7.24 -0.78 38.23
C VAL A 18 -7.79 -1.56 37.04
N ALA A 19 -8.88 -1.05 36.47
CA ALA A 19 -9.34 -1.53 35.15
C ALA A 19 -8.31 -1.16 34.09
N SER A 20 -7.44 -2.12 33.76
CA SER A 20 -6.50 -2.02 32.63
C SER A 20 -7.33 -2.13 31.36
N CYS A 21 -7.69 -1.00 30.76
CA CYS A 21 -8.20 -0.98 29.38
C CYS A 21 -7.08 -1.40 28.44
N SER A 22 -6.93 -2.69 28.22
CA SER A 22 -6.19 -3.20 27.07
C SER A 22 -6.99 -2.85 25.81
N SER A 23 -6.63 -1.76 25.16
CA SER A 23 -7.08 -1.50 23.80
C SER A 23 -6.44 -2.56 22.91
N ASN A 24 -7.14 -3.67 22.71
CA ASN A 24 -6.89 -4.55 21.58
C ASN A 24 -7.14 -3.72 20.32
N LYS A 25 -6.10 -3.12 19.74
CA LYS A 25 -6.12 -2.72 18.34
C LYS A 25 -6.34 -4.01 17.57
N SER A 26 -7.57 -4.29 17.19
CA SER A 26 -7.84 -5.24 16.11
C SER A 26 -7.00 -4.79 14.94
N VAL A 27 -6.11 -5.66 14.45
CA VAL A 27 -5.40 -5.41 13.19
C VAL A 27 -6.50 -5.37 12.14
N GLN A 28 -6.93 -4.16 11.78
CA GLN A 28 -7.95 -3.96 10.77
C GLN A 28 -7.31 -4.38 9.45
N SER A 29 -7.82 -5.46 8.86
CA SER A 29 -7.36 -5.90 7.56
C SER A 29 -7.72 -4.82 6.53
N VAL A 30 -6.73 -4.38 5.75
CA VAL A 30 -6.97 -3.41 4.66
C VAL A 30 -7.88 -4.01 3.59
N ASP A 31 -8.71 -3.17 2.96
CA ASP A 31 -9.45 -3.55 1.77
C ASP A 31 -8.52 -3.47 0.54
N ASN A 32 -8.04 -4.61 0.10
CA ASN A 32 -7.23 -4.77 -1.12
C ASN A 32 -8.06 -5.25 -2.33
N SER A 33 -9.37 -5.09 -2.28
CA SER A 33 -10.25 -5.41 -3.41
C SER A 33 -9.85 -4.64 -4.67
N THR A 34 -9.96 -5.32 -5.81
CA THR A 34 -9.50 -4.80 -7.09
C THR A 34 -10.63 -4.31 -7.97
N ILE A 35 -10.29 -3.47 -8.95
CA ILE A 35 -11.22 -3.04 -9.99
C ILE A 35 -11.81 -4.23 -10.74
N LYS A 36 -13.05 -4.07 -11.23
CA LYS A 36 -13.81 -5.13 -11.92
C LYS A 36 -13.72 -5.07 -13.44
N GLN A 37 -13.09 -4.03 -13.98
CA GLN A 37 -12.89 -3.85 -15.42
C GLN A 37 -11.51 -3.28 -15.68
N LEU A 38 -10.78 -3.86 -16.60
CA LEU A 38 -9.45 -3.42 -17.03
C LEU A 38 -9.29 -3.62 -18.54
N ASP A 39 -9.10 -2.53 -19.25
CA ASP A 39 -8.54 -2.56 -20.59
C ASP A 39 -7.01 -2.57 -20.47
N VAL A 40 -6.43 -3.75 -20.64
CA VAL A 40 -4.99 -3.95 -20.52
C VAL A 40 -4.23 -3.08 -21.53
N THR A 41 -4.77 -2.86 -22.73
CA THR A 41 -4.12 -2.06 -23.77
C THR A 41 -4.00 -0.59 -23.35
N ARG A 42 -5.05 -0.02 -22.76
CA ARG A 42 -5.05 1.34 -22.22
C ARG A 42 -4.12 1.50 -21.01
N TYR A 43 -3.93 0.41 -20.27
CA TYR A 43 -3.04 0.41 -19.08
C TYR A 43 -1.55 0.45 -19.49
N MET A 44 -1.20 0.03 -20.70
CA MET A 44 0.20 0.00 -21.18
C MET A 44 0.80 1.40 -21.26
N GLY A 45 2.12 1.44 -21.51
CA GLY A 45 2.90 2.68 -21.59
C GLY A 45 3.51 3.10 -20.28
N GLN A 46 3.90 4.37 -20.19
CA GLN A 46 4.65 4.92 -19.07
C GLN A 46 3.74 5.41 -17.95
N TRP A 47 4.18 5.12 -16.73
CA TRP A 47 3.63 5.63 -15.48
C TRP A 47 4.75 6.21 -14.62
N TYR A 48 4.50 7.37 -14.00
CA TYR A 48 5.37 7.97 -12.99
C TYR A 48 4.91 7.50 -11.61
N GLU A 49 5.86 7.13 -10.77
CA GLU A 49 5.58 6.79 -9.38
C GLU A 49 5.48 8.06 -8.54
N ILE A 50 4.28 8.39 -8.10
CA ILE A 50 4.02 9.61 -7.33
C ILE A 50 4.27 9.39 -5.84
N ALA A 51 3.84 8.23 -5.33
CA ALA A 51 4.05 7.86 -3.93
C ALA A 51 4.11 6.35 -3.78
N ARG A 52 4.75 5.90 -2.70
CA ARG A 52 4.82 4.49 -2.31
C ARG A 52 4.92 4.32 -0.80
N TYR A 53 4.63 3.15 -0.31
CA TYR A 53 5.21 2.70 0.95
C TYR A 53 6.69 2.40 0.74
N ASP A 54 7.56 2.99 1.59
CA ASP A 54 9.01 2.96 1.35
C ASP A 54 9.61 1.60 1.78
N HIS A 55 9.79 0.71 0.83
CA HIS A 55 10.35 -0.61 1.00
C HIS A 55 11.80 -0.71 0.49
N SER A 56 12.53 -1.70 0.97
CA SER A 56 14.00 -1.80 0.84
C SER A 56 14.50 -1.78 -0.61
N PHE A 57 13.76 -2.34 -1.56
CA PHE A 57 14.22 -2.44 -2.95
C PHE A 57 14.11 -1.12 -3.74
N GLU A 58 13.27 -0.16 -3.29
CA GLU A 58 13.12 1.18 -3.91
C GLU A 58 13.60 2.32 -3.01
N LYS A 59 13.99 2.02 -1.78
CA LYS A 59 14.43 3.03 -0.82
C LYS A 59 15.53 3.92 -1.38
N GLY A 60 15.31 5.25 -1.29
CA GLY A 60 16.24 6.25 -1.81
C GLY A 60 16.18 6.45 -3.32
N MET A 61 15.25 5.81 -4.04
CA MET A 61 15.04 6.08 -5.47
C MET A 61 14.16 7.31 -5.68
N THR A 62 14.52 8.09 -6.71
CA THR A 62 13.79 9.26 -7.22
C THR A 62 13.58 9.13 -8.73
N HIS A 63 12.72 9.97 -9.32
CA HIS A 63 12.41 9.95 -10.76
C HIS A 63 11.99 8.56 -11.24
N VAL A 64 11.23 7.85 -10.38
CA VAL A 64 10.85 6.46 -10.63
C VAL A 64 9.73 6.39 -11.65
N LYS A 65 9.89 5.48 -12.61
CA LYS A 65 8.93 5.23 -13.70
C LYS A 65 8.78 3.75 -13.92
N ALA A 66 7.56 3.33 -14.25
CA ALA A 66 7.26 2.01 -14.78
C ALA A 66 6.78 2.14 -16.21
N ASN A 67 7.28 1.30 -17.11
CA ASN A 67 6.80 1.20 -18.48
C ASN A 67 6.31 -0.22 -18.73
N TYR A 68 5.08 -0.34 -19.22
CA TYR A 68 4.44 -1.62 -19.50
C TYR A 68 4.22 -1.75 -21.01
N ARG A 69 4.57 -2.91 -21.58
CA ARG A 69 4.40 -3.22 -23.00
C ARG A 69 3.75 -4.59 -23.17
N LEU A 70 2.58 -4.61 -23.78
CA LEU A 70 1.89 -5.85 -24.13
C LEU A 70 2.64 -6.54 -25.28
N LEU A 71 2.96 -7.81 -25.11
CA LEU A 71 3.61 -8.65 -26.12
C LEU A 71 2.56 -9.44 -26.90
N SER A 72 2.92 -9.89 -28.10
CA SER A 72 2.05 -10.68 -28.99
C SER A 72 1.54 -11.99 -28.37
N ASN A 73 2.27 -12.52 -27.39
CA ASN A 73 1.89 -13.73 -26.64
C ASN A 73 1.00 -13.44 -25.41
N GLY A 74 0.47 -12.21 -25.27
CA GLY A 74 -0.39 -11.79 -24.16
C GLY A 74 0.35 -11.49 -22.84
N LYS A 75 1.66 -11.67 -22.79
CA LYS A 75 2.47 -11.28 -21.61
C LYS A 75 2.76 -9.78 -21.63
N ILE A 76 3.01 -9.22 -20.47
CA ILE A 76 3.37 -7.80 -20.31
C ILE A 76 4.84 -7.73 -19.92
N GLU A 77 5.63 -7.02 -20.74
CA GLU A 77 6.98 -6.63 -20.35
C GLU A 77 6.89 -5.41 -19.44
N VAL A 78 7.68 -5.41 -18.36
CA VAL A 78 7.77 -4.31 -17.38
C VAL A 78 9.20 -3.79 -17.39
N THR A 79 9.34 -2.48 -17.48
CA THR A 79 10.64 -1.81 -17.31
C THR A 79 10.49 -0.74 -16.26
N ASN A 80 11.05 -0.98 -15.07
CA ASN A 80 11.15 0.03 -14.02
C ASN A 80 12.48 0.76 -14.15
N SER A 81 12.46 2.08 -13.97
CA SER A 81 13.65 2.94 -13.99
C SER A 81 13.56 4.05 -12.96
N GLY A 82 14.70 4.59 -12.58
CA GLY A 82 14.78 5.71 -11.62
C GLY A 82 16.21 6.09 -11.34
N MET A 83 16.40 7.10 -10.51
CA MET A 83 17.70 7.55 -10.03
C MET A 83 17.94 7.03 -8.61
N LYS A 84 19.12 6.50 -8.34
CA LYS A 84 19.57 6.14 -7.00
C LYS A 84 21.04 6.50 -6.84
N ASP A 85 21.36 7.28 -5.81
CA ASP A 85 22.74 7.74 -5.53
C ASP A 85 23.40 8.38 -6.76
N GLY A 86 22.65 9.26 -7.46
CA GLY A 86 23.08 9.95 -8.66
C GLY A 86 23.25 9.06 -9.91
N LYS A 87 22.88 7.78 -9.84
CA LYS A 87 23.02 6.81 -10.94
C LYS A 87 21.65 6.38 -11.48
N PHE A 88 21.50 6.39 -12.79
CA PHE A 88 20.33 5.85 -13.46
C PHE A 88 20.29 4.32 -13.32
N LYS A 89 19.17 3.79 -12.86
CA LYS A 89 18.92 2.36 -12.66
C LYS A 89 17.76 1.93 -13.53
N VAL A 90 17.90 0.75 -14.12
CA VAL A 90 16.84 0.11 -14.91
C VAL A 90 16.72 -1.34 -14.48
N LYS A 91 15.50 -1.82 -14.31
CA LYS A 91 15.19 -3.23 -14.04
C LYS A 91 14.08 -3.69 -14.96
N LYS A 92 14.32 -4.77 -15.68
CA LYS A 92 13.32 -5.40 -16.55
C LYS A 92 12.65 -6.55 -15.82
N GLY A 93 11.37 -6.69 -16.06
CA GLY A 93 10.53 -7.73 -15.50
C GLY A 93 9.42 -8.11 -16.47
N LYS A 94 8.49 -8.88 -15.97
CA LYS A 94 7.30 -9.31 -16.69
C LYS A 94 6.10 -9.28 -15.76
N ALA A 95 4.92 -9.05 -16.34
CA ALA A 95 3.65 -9.17 -15.63
C ALA A 95 2.69 -10.07 -16.41
N ARG A 96 1.69 -10.56 -15.72
CA ARG A 96 0.59 -11.31 -16.29
C ARG A 96 -0.70 -11.05 -15.53
N GLN A 97 -1.81 -11.16 -16.20
CA GLN A 97 -3.13 -11.21 -15.56
C GLN A 97 -3.35 -12.62 -15.00
N VAL A 98 -3.80 -12.70 -13.76
CA VAL A 98 -3.99 -13.99 -13.07
C VAL A 98 -5.31 -14.63 -13.49
N SER A 99 -6.35 -13.82 -13.66
CA SER A 99 -7.70 -14.30 -13.98
C SER A 99 -8.50 -13.26 -14.75
N ILE A 100 -9.27 -13.70 -15.73
CA ILE A 100 -10.24 -12.87 -16.44
C ILE A 100 -11.40 -12.45 -15.51
N LYS A 101 -11.73 -13.29 -14.51
CA LYS A 101 -12.81 -13.00 -13.55
C LYS A 101 -12.44 -11.90 -12.55
N ASP A 102 -11.15 -11.67 -12.34
CA ASP A 102 -10.63 -10.65 -11.43
C ASP A 102 -9.56 -9.81 -12.14
N PRO A 103 -9.96 -8.99 -13.12
CA PRO A 103 -9.06 -8.36 -14.09
C PRO A 103 -8.07 -7.39 -13.45
N GLY A 104 -8.38 -6.84 -12.28
CA GLY A 104 -7.47 -5.98 -11.51
C GLY A 104 -6.36 -6.74 -10.78
N LYS A 105 -6.41 -8.08 -10.72
CA LYS A 105 -5.33 -8.89 -10.14
C LYS A 105 -4.32 -9.31 -11.19
N LEU A 106 -3.16 -8.69 -11.10
CA LEU A 106 -1.99 -9.05 -11.88
C LEU A 106 -0.92 -9.60 -10.95
N GLU A 107 0.09 -10.19 -11.54
CA GLU A 107 1.34 -10.58 -10.90
C GLU A 107 2.52 -10.03 -11.67
N VAL A 108 3.57 -9.59 -10.95
CA VAL A 108 4.81 -9.08 -11.54
C VAL A 108 6.00 -9.91 -11.08
N SER A 109 6.98 -10.07 -11.95
CA SER A 109 8.24 -10.78 -11.64
C SER A 109 9.42 -9.99 -12.19
N PHE A 110 10.40 -9.73 -11.33
CA PHE A 110 11.69 -9.10 -11.67
C PHE A 110 12.86 -10.07 -11.48
N PHE A 111 12.58 -11.30 -11.07
CA PHE A 111 13.61 -12.29 -10.86
C PHE A 111 13.09 -13.70 -11.15
N LEU A 112 13.63 -14.34 -12.18
CA LEU A 112 13.31 -15.73 -12.60
C LEU A 112 11.80 -15.98 -12.69
N TRP A 113 11.28 -16.87 -11.87
CA TRP A 113 9.87 -17.30 -11.81
C TRP A 113 9.12 -16.83 -10.55
N PHE A 114 9.76 -16.04 -9.68
CA PHE A 114 9.11 -15.51 -8.49
C PHE A 114 8.19 -14.36 -8.88
N TYR A 115 6.90 -14.56 -8.67
CA TYR A 115 5.86 -13.56 -8.90
C TYR A 115 5.38 -12.97 -7.58
N SER A 116 5.14 -11.67 -7.59
CA SER A 116 4.53 -10.91 -6.50
C SER A 116 3.20 -10.34 -6.97
N ASP A 117 2.27 -10.19 -6.06
CA ASP A 117 0.97 -9.57 -6.33
C ASP A 117 1.12 -8.14 -6.82
N TYR A 118 0.26 -7.77 -7.75
CA TYR A 118 0.11 -6.43 -8.29
C TYR A 118 -1.39 -6.17 -8.48
N TYR A 119 -2.03 -5.57 -7.46
CA TYR A 119 -3.46 -5.39 -7.38
C TYR A 119 -3.83 -3.97 -7.76
N ILE A 120 -4.54 -3.78 -8.87
CA ILE A 120 -5.08 -2.50 -9.27
C ILE A 120 -6.34 -2.27 -8.45
N MET A 121 -6.24 -1.40 -7.43
CA MET A 121 -7.32 -1.16 -6.47
C MET A 121 -8.20 0.02 -6.87
N GLU A 122 -7.59 1.11 -7.35
CA GLU A 122 -8.29 2.27 -7.92
C GLU A 122 -7.67 2.60 -9.28
N LEU A 123 -8.52 2.93 -10.26
CA LEU A 123 -8.08 3.34 -11.59
C LEU A 123 -8.98 4.46 -12.10
N ASP A 124 -8.39 5.55 -12.55
CA ASP A 124 -9.12 6.62 -13.23
C ASP A 124 -9.78 6.10 -14.51
N LYS A 125 -11.02 6.53 -14.78
CA LYS A 125 -11.78 6.16 -15.98
C LYS A 125 -11.05 6.48 -17.31
N ASN A 126 -10.18 7.50 -17.28
CA ASN A 126 -9.35 7.90 -18.42
C ASN A 126 -7.94 7.29 -18.35
N TYR A 127 -7.63 6.48 -17.33
CA TYR A 127 -6.31 5.87 -17.11
C TYR A 127 -5.19 6.89 -16.86
N ASN A 128 -5.48 8.00 -16.19
CA ASN A 128 -4.49 9.03 -15.87
C ASN A 128 -3.73 8.74 -14.58
N TYR A 129 -4.36 8.08 -13.62
CA TYR A 129 -3.76 7.71 -12.32
C TYR A 129 -4.33 6.39 -11.80
N VAL A 130 -3.58 5.74 -10.95
CA VAL A 130 -3.89 4.41 -10.42
C VAL A 130 -3.33 4.25 -9.01
N VAL A 131 -4.06 3.52 -8.14
CA VAL A 131 -3.57 3.01 -6.86
C VAL A 131 -3.34 1.52 -7.01
N VAL A 132 -2.14 1.08 -6.69
CA VAL A 132 -1.70 -0.30 -6.76
C VAL A 132 -1.31 -0.79 -5.38
N GLY A 133 -1.73 -1.98 -5.01
CA GLY A 133 -1.35 -2.67 -3.79
C GLY A 133 -1.00 -4.14 -4.04
N SER A 134 -1.14 -4.93 -3.00
CA SER A 134 -0.93 -6.38 -3.04
C SER A 134 -1.93 -7.09 -2.13
N SER A 135 -1.79 -8.41 -1.95
CA SER A 135 -2.53 -9.16 -0.93
C SER A 135 -2.14 -8.77 0.52
N SER A 136 -1.06 -8.01 0.68
CA SER A 136 -0.53 -7.53 1.96
C SER A 136 -0.72 -6.01 2.09
N ASP A 137 -0.92 -5.54 3.31
CA ASP A 137 -0.95 -4.13 3.70
C ASP A 137 0.40 -3.40 3.61
N LYS A 138 1.49 -4.15 3.33
CA LYS A 138 2.87 -3.63 3.32
C LYS A 138 3.26 -2.94 2.02
N TYR A 139 2.47 -3.07 0.97
CA TYR A 139 2.81 -2.56 -0.35
C TYR A 139 1.69 -1.69 -0.90
N LEU A 140 2.04 -0.46 -1.25
CA LEU A 140 1.11 0.51 -1.83
C LEU A 140 1.89 1.48 -2.72
N TRP A 141 1.32 1.78 -3.90
CA TRP A 141 1.83 2.77 -4.85
C TRP A 141 0.72 3.64 -5.38
N ILE A 142 1.04 4.89 -5.64
CA ILE A 142 0.23 5.80 -6.46
C ILE A 142 1.04 6.09 -7.72
N LEU A 143 0.49 5.77 -8.88
CA LEU A 143 1.12 6.04 -10.16
C LEU A 143 0.28 7.04 -10.96
N SER A 144 0.94 7.81 -11.85
CA SER A 144 0.29 8.79 -12.71
C SER A 144 0.91 8.78 -14.11
N ARG A 145 0.13 9.22 -15.12
CA ARG A 145 0.65 9.47 -16.47
C ARG A 145 1.49 10.74 -16.56
N THR A 146 1.37 11.62 -15.60
CA THR A 146 2.15 12.85 -15.47
C THR A 146 3.07 12.79 -14.27
N PRO A 147 4.22 13.49 -14.28
CA PRO A 147 5.17 13.49 -13.16
C PRO A 147 4.63 14.16 -11.89
N GLN A 148 3.51 14.84 -11.99
CA GLN A 148 2.83 15.51 -10.89
C GLN A 148 1.32 15.23 -10.96
N LEU A 149 0.68 15.06 -9.81
CA LEU A 149 -0.77 15.02 -9.68
C LEU A 149 -1.29 16.38 -9.23
N GLU A 150 -2.43 16.78 -9.77
CA GLU A 150 -3.21 17.88 -9.22
C GLU A 150 -3.52 17.63 -7.74
N GLU A 151 -3.45 18.68 -6.92
CA GLU A 151 -3.63 18.54 -5.47
C GLU A 151 -5.01 17.99 -5.11
N SER A 152 -6.06 18.40 -5.82
CA SER A 152 -7.42 17.88 -5.63
C SER A 152 -7.53 16.38 -5.89
N ILE A 153 -6.87 15.88 -6.96
CA ILE A 153 -6.82 14.45 -7.28
C ILE A 153 -6.03 13.69 -6.21
N LYS A 154 -4.87 14.23 -5.80
CA LYS A 154 -4.04 13.64 -4.77
C LYS A 154 -4.82 13.48 -3.47
N GLN A 155 -5.50 14.52 -3.00
CA GLN A 155 -6.31 14.47 -1.77
C GLN A 155 -7.46 13.46 -1.90
N GLY A 156 -8.13 13.40 -3.04
CA GLY A 156 -9.18 12.41 -3.30
C GLY A 156 -8.65 10.97 -3.26
N LEU A 157 -7.45 10.71 -3.78
CA LEU A 157 -6.82 9.39 -3.70
C LEU A 157 -6.42 9.04 -2.27
N LEU A 158 -5.84 9.99 -1.52
CA LEU A 158 -5.48 9.77 -0.11
C LEU A 158 -6.72 9.45 0.74
N ALA A 159 -7.85 10.13 0.52
CA ALA A 159 -9.09 9.81 1.21
C ALA A 159 -9.56 8.37 0.92
N LYS A 160 -9.57 7.95 -0.35
CA LYS A 160 -9.93 6.57 -0.74
C LYS A 160 -8.98 5.51 -0.15
N ILE A 161 -7.69 5.81 -0.12
CA ILE A 161 -6.66 4.94 0.47
C ILE A 161 -6.92 4.77 1.98
N ALA A 162 -7.24 5.88 2.67
CA ALA A 162 -7.59 5.86 4.09
C ALA A 162 -8.89 5.08 4.37
N GLU A 163 -9.94 5.26 3.54
CA GLU A 163 -11.19 4.49 3.61
C GLU A 163 -10.97 2.98 3.49
N ARG A 164 -9.96 2.57 2.72
CA ARG A 164 -9.53 1.16 2.59
C ARG A 164 -8.72 0.65 3.79
N GLY A 165 -8.45 1.50 4.79
CA GLY A 165 -7.71 1.14 6.01
C GLY A 165 -6.20 1.25 5.90
N TYR A 166 -5.65 1.79 4.80
CA TYR A 166 -4.21 2.01 4.66
C TYR A 166 -3.78 3.30 5.39
N ASP A 167 -2.58 3.28 5.97
CA ASP A 167 -1.98 4.43 6.62
C ASP A 167 -1.38 5.41 5.58
N THR A 168 -2.10 6.47 5.28
CA THR A 168 -1.62 7.48 4.31
C THR A 168 -0.42 8.28 4.80
N THR A 169 -0.14 8.30 6.12
CA THR A 169 1.03 8.99 6.67
C THR A 169 2.34 8.24 6.42
N ALA A 170 2.25 6.94 6.11
CA ALA A 170 3.39 6.10 5.75
C ALA A 170 3.81 6.24 4.26
N LEU A 171 3.06 7.00 3.46
CA LEU A 171 3.40 7.23 2.06
C LEU A 171 4.61 8.16 1.92
N TYR A 172 5.62 7.68 1.22
CA TYR A 172 6.74 8.48 0.74
C TYR A 172 6.41 9.04 -0.65
N PHE A 173 6.34 10.36 -0.78
CA PHE A 173 6.15 11.03 -2.07
C PHE A 173 7.48 11.10 -2.82
N VAL A 174 7.48 10.53 -4.01
CA VAL A 174 8.70 10.34 -4.82
C VAL A 174 9.01 11.61 -5.61
N PRO A 175 10.17 12.23 -5.44
CA PRO A 175 10.60 13.35 -6.30
C PRO A 175 10.71 12.88 -7.77
N GLN A 176 10.05 13.67 -8.66
CA GLN A 176 10.05 13.45 -10.11
C GLN A 176 10.82 14.55 -10.82
#